data_b8394413deafb225698f44c6f05d4f40
#
_entry.id   b8394413deafb225698f44c6f05d4f40
#
_cell.length_a   1.000
_cell.length_b   1.000
_cell.length_c   1.000
_cell.angle_alpha   90.00
_cell.angle_beta   90.00
_cell.angle_gamma   90.00
#
_symmetry.space_group_name_H-M   'P 1'
#
loop_
_entity.id
_entity.type
_entity.pdbx_description
1 polymer ?
#
loop_
_entity_poly.entity_id
_entity_poly.type
_entity_poly.pdbx_seq_one_letter_code
_entity_poly.pdbx_strand_id
1 'polypeptide(L)'
;MEEKQQSQSASDFVLEEAVITAADKQEFDITDVVTDIDVYEHLDKPYITGLVTFLDPESLSERINFYGVEKFDLKLKLPESAASQIEKTFFVSKVVKNIRTNDSQSVISMHILEDIGYLSEMQNVNKSYFGKGYEIVSKIVKAYSNQND
;
A
#
# COMPACT_ATOMS: atom_id res chain seq x y z
N MET A 1 14.40 -39.54 6.47
CA MET A 1 13.46 -38.43 6.15
C MET A 1 14.31 -37.29 5.60
N GLU A 2 14.38 -37.20 4.28
CA GLU A 2 15.10 -36.09 3.63
C GLU A 2 14.19 -34.90 3.62
N GLU A 3 14.55 -33.87 4.40
CA GLU A 3 14.00 -32.54 4.25
C GLU A 3 14.37 -32.04 2.85
N LYS A 4 13.39 -31.92 1.98
CA LYS A 4 13.52 -31.17 0.74
C LYS A 4 13.83 -29.71 1.11
N GLN A 5 15.09 -29.33 1.07
CA GLN A 5 15.48 -27.94 0.93
C GLN A 5 14.84 -27.42 -0.36
N GLN A 6 13.74 -26.69 -0.24
CA GLN A 6 13.29 -25.85 -1.32
C GLN A 6 14.40 -24.82 -1.55
N SER A 7 14.94 -24.79 -2.74
CA SER A 7 15.86 -23.75 -3.17
C SER A 7 15.07 -22.43 -3.17
N GLN A 8 15.25 -21.62 -2.14
CA GLN A 8 14.72 -20.27 -2.12
C GLN A 8 15.42 -19.47 -3.22
N SER A 9 14.63 -18.89 -4.11
CA SER A 9 15.14 -17.92 -5.08
C SER A 9 15.52 -16.63 -4.33
N ALA A 10 16.58 -15.95 -4.79
CA ALA A 10 16.99 -14.66 -4.21
C ALA A 10 15.93 -13.55 -4.32
N SER A 11 14.84 -13.82 -5.02
CA SER A 11 13.67 -12.94 -5.16
C SER A 11 12.52 -13.27 -4.21
N ASP A 12 12.63 -14.33 -3.41
CA ASP A 12 11.56 -14.72 -2.51
C ASP A 12 11.50 -13.73 -1.33
N PHE A 13 10.34 -13.20 -1.08
CA PHE A 13 10.05 -12.39 0.10
C PHE A 13 9.07 -13.12 1.01
N VAL A 14 9.08 -12.78 2.28
CA VAL A 14 8.11 -13.24 3.26
C VAL A 14 7.17 -12.10 3.58
N LEU A 15 5.88 -12.30 3.33
CA LEU A 15 4.83 -11.39 3.76
C LEU A 15 4.57 -11.65 5.24
N GLU A 16 4.93 -10.68 6.09
CA GLU A 16 4.70 -10.78 7.54
C GLU A 16 3.35 -10.18 7.94
N GLU A 17 2.93 -9.12 7.25
CA GLU A 17 1.69 -8.42 7.59
C GLU A 17 1.10 -7.73 6.34
N ALA A 18 -0.20 -7.86 6.18
CA ALA A 18 -1.00 -7.16 5.19
C ALA A 18 -2.38 -6.87 5.81
N VAL A 19 -2.58 -5.64 6.30
CA VAL A 19 -3.80 -5.24 7.02
C VAL A 19 -4.45 -4.05 6.34
N ILE A 20 -5.75 -4.14 6.07
CA ILE A 20 -6.57 -3.03 5.60
C ILE A 20 -7.29 -2.42 6.80
N THR A 21 -7.08 -1.13 7.04
CA THR A 21 -7.84 -0.35 8.01
C THR A 21 -8.90 0.47 7.28
N ALA A 22 -10.16 0.12 7.48
CA ALA A 22 -11.29 0.81 6.87
C ALA A 22 -11.52 2.21 7.47
N ALA A 23 -12.37 3.02 6.81
CA ALA A 23 -12.69 4.37 7.24
C ALA A 23 -13.29 4.46 8.66
N ASP A 24 -13.99 3.42 9.11
CA ASP A 24 -14.56 3.28 10.46
C ASP A 24 -13.55 2.75 11.50
N LYS A 25 -12.27 2.60 11.10
CA LYS A 25 -11.15 2.05 11.89
C LYS A 25 -11.26 0.55 12.17
N GLN A 26 -12.12 -0.17 11.48
CA GLN A 26 -12.10 -1.62 11.52
C GLN A 26 -10.90 -2.14 10.73
N GLU A 27 -10.17 -3.10 11.31
CA GLU A 27 -9.01 -3.72 10.70
C GLU A 27 -9.37 -5.08 10.11
N PHE A 28 -8.84 -5.36 8.94
CA PHE A 28 -9.01 -6.61 8.21
C PHE A 28 -7.65 -7.17 7.83
N ASP A 29 -7.25 -8.24 8.49
CA ASP A 29 -6.03 -8.95 8.16
C ASP A 29 -6.25 -9.82 6.92
N ILE A 30 -5.49 -9.53 5.87
CA ILE A 30 -5.54 -10.25 4.60
C ILE A 30 -4.23 -11.00 4.30
N THR A 31 -3.32 -11.09 5.27
CA THR A 31 -1.97 -11.65 5.09
C THR A 31 -1.99 -13.03 4.43
N ASP A 32 -2.86 -13.92 4.89
CA ASP A 32 -2.94 -15.30 4.40
C ASP A 32 -3.66 -15.46 3.05
N VAL A 33 -4.37 -14.42 2.59
CA VAL A 33 -5.17 -14.47 1.36
C VAL A 33 -4.59 -13.61 0.23
N VAL A 34 -3.50 -12.90 0.47
CA VAL A 34 -2.77 -12.17 -0.56
C VAL A 34 -2.16 -13.17 -1.54
N THR A 35 -2.38 -12.92 -2.83
CA THR A 35 -1.87 -13.76 -3.92
C THR A 35 -0.76 -13.10 -4.71
N ASP A 36 -0.74 -11.77 -4.73
CA ASP A 36 0.26 -11.01 -5.48
C ASP A 36 0.43 -9.61 -4.92
N ILE A 37 1.69 -9.13 -4.88
CA ILE A 37 2.06 -7.77 -4.46
C ILE A 37 3.11 -7.23 -5.41
N ASP A 38 2.78 -6.17 -6.10
CA ASP A 38 3.71 -5.38 -6.88
C ASP A 38 3.96 -4.04 -6.18
N VAL A 39 5.21 -3.69 -5.96
CA VAL A 39 5.62 -2.41 -5.40
C VAL A 39 6.50 -1.68 -6.41
N TYR A 40 6.15 -0.44 -6.74
CA TYR A 40 6.81 0.35 -7.77
C TYR A 40 7.46 1.60 -7.18
N GLU A 41 8.77 1.68 -7.32
CA GLU A 41 9.53 2.91 -7.12
C GLU A 41 9.62 3.68 -8.45
N HIS A 42 9.42 4.98 -8.41
CA HIS A 42 9.42 5.85 -9.57
C HIS A 42 10.61 6.81 -9.53
N LEU A 43 11.28 7.00 -10.66
CA LEU A 43 12.36 7.98 -10.77
C LEU A 43 11.85 9.44 -10.83
N ASP A 44 10.62 9.62 -11.27
CA ASP A 44 9.98 10.92 -11.52
C ASP A 44 8.98 11.32 -10.43
N LYS A 45 8.71 10.44 -9.47
CA LYS A 45 7.78 10.67 -8.37
C LYS A 45 8.45 10.42 -7.03
N PRO A 46 8.21 11.27 -6.02
CA PRO A 46 8.82 11.13 -4.70
C PRO A 46 8.06 10.15 -3.78
N TYR A 47 7.29 9.22 -4.34
CA TYR A 47 6.46 8.28 -3.58
C TYR A 47 6.39 6.92 -4.27
N ILE A 48 6.10 5.91 -3.46
CA ILE A 48 5.92 4.53 -3.89
C ILE A 48 4.45 4.28 -4.20
N THR A 49 4.21 3.50 -5.24
CA THR A 49 2.88 2.96 -5.57
C THR A 49 2.92 1.44 -5.58
N GLY A 50 1.77 0.80 -5.55
CA GLY A 50 1.72 -0.65 -5.69
C GLY A 50 0.36 -1.15 -6.15
N LEU A 51 0.34 -2.44 -6.43
CA LEU A 51 -0.85 -3.22 -6.72
C LEU A 51 -0.86 -4.43 -5.80
N VAL A 52 -1.94 -4.61 -5.08
CA VAL A 52 -2.14 -5.77 -4.20
C VAL A 52 -3.32 -6.55 -4.69
N THR A 53 -3.15 -7.85 -4.88
CA THR A 53 -4.19 -8.77 -5.29
C THR A 53 -4.39 -9.84 -4.22
N PHE A 54 -5.63 -10.06 -3.81
CA PHE A 54 -5.96 -11.03 -2.79
C PHE A 54 -7.29 -11.74 -3.08
N LEU A 55 -7.44 -12.93 -2.52
CA LEU A 55 -8.70 -13.66 -2.50
C LEU A 55 -9.60 -13.11 -1.40
N ASP A 56 -10.87 -12.93 -1.71
CA ASP A 56 -11.87 -12.46 -0.75
C ASP A 56 -12.89 -13.58 -0.44
N PRO A 57 -12.58 -14.47 0.51
CA PRO A 57 -13.47 -15.58 0.85
C PRO A 57 -14.69 -15.14 1.67
N GLU A 58 -14.63 -13.98 2.33
CA GLU A 58 -15.62 -13.48 3.26
C GLU A 58 -16.44 -12.30 2.74
N SER A 59 -16.34 -12.01 1.44
CA SER A 59 -16.98 -10.83 0.82
C SER A 59 -16.60 -9.52 1.53
N LEU A 60 -15.32 -9.37 1.86
CA LEU A 60 -14.74 -8.16 2.44
C LEU A 60 -15.12 -6.91 1.64
N SER A 61 -15.17 -7.05 0.31
CA SER A 61 -15.59 -5.98 -0.59
C SER A 61 -17.02 -5.47 -0.35
N GLU A 62 -17.88 -6.30 0.23
CA GLU A 62 -19.25 -5.92 0.62
C GLU A 62 -19.29 -5.29 2.03
N ARG A 63 -18.28 -5.61 2.86
CA ARG A 63 -18.16 -5.09 4.23
C ARG A 63 -17.36 -3.81 4.30
N ILE A 64 -16.32 -3.69 3.47
CA ILE A 64 -15.52 -2.48 3.35
C ILE A 64 -16.13 -1.61 2.24
N ASN A 65 -16.73 -0.50 2.63
CA ASN A 65 -17.05 0.55 1.67
C ASN A 65 -15.77 1.34 1.40
N PHE A 66 -15.16 1.12 0.24
CA PHE A 66 -13.95 1.84 -0.15
C PHE A 66 -14.29 3.29 -0.53
N TYR A 67 -13.88 4.23 0.32
CA TYR A 67 -14.04 5.68 0.11
C TYR A 67 -12.76 6.36 -0.38
N GLY A 68 -11.64 5.62 -0.44
CA GLY A 68 -10.33 6.15 -0.78
C GLY A 68 -9.57 6.79 0.40
N VAL A 69 -9.99 6.48 1.63
CA VAL A 69 -9.31 6.90 2.87
C VAL A 69 -8.78 5.71 3.66
N GLU A 70 -9.01 4.52 3.15
CA GLU A 70 -8.56 3.27 3.76
C GLU A 70 -7.04 3.21 3.74
N LYS A 71 -6.47 2.71 4.84
CA LYS A 71 -5.04 2.46 4.97
C LYS A 71 -4.74 1.00 4.71
N PHE A 72 -3.56 0.76 4.20
CA PHE A 72 -3.01 -0.58 3.99
C PHE A 72 -1.62 -0.66 4.60
N ASP A 73 -1.49 -1.41 5.69
CA ASP A 73 -0.23 -1.65 6.35
C ASP A 73 0.42 -2.90 5.76
N LEU A 74 1.65 -2.72 5.25
CA LEU A 74 2.42 -3.75 4.56
C LEU A 74 3.75 -3.96 5.26
N LYS A 75 4.05 -5.24 5.58
CA LYS A 75 5.33 -5.66 6.10
C LYS A 75 5.88 -6.84 5.33
N LEU A 76 6.95 -6.57 4.58
CA LEU A 76 7.67 -7.55 3.78
C LEU A 76 9.09 -7.70 4.31
N LYS A 77 9.57 -8.94 4.35
CA LYS A 77 10.94 -9.26 4.75
C LYS A 77 11.62 -10.07 3.67
N LEU A 78 12.87 -9.71 3.37
CA LEU A 78 13.74 -10.51 2.50
C LEU A 78 14.48 -11.57 3.33
N PRO A 79 14.45 -12.85 2.95
CA PRO A 79 14.98 -13.95 3.75
C PRO A 79 16.48 -13.85 4.05
N GLU A 80 17.27 -13.27 3.13
CA GLU A 80 18.73 -13.21 3.22
C GLU A 80 19.29 -12.00 3.97
N SER A 81 18.45 -11.02 4.32
CA SER A 81 18.92 -9.78 4.96
C SER A 81 17.91 -9.29 5.98
N ALA A 82 18.28 -9.40 7.25
CA ALA A 82 17.52 -8.76 8.34
C ALA A 82 17.45 -7.22 8.20
N ALA A 83 18.25 -6.63 7.28
CA ALA A 83 18.31 -5.20 7.00
C ALA A 83 17.37 -4.75 5.87
N SER A 84 16.81 -5.69 5.10
CA SER A 84 15.91 -5.36 3.97
C SER A 84 14.48 -5.73 4.34
N GLN A 85 13.86 -4.87 5.11
CA GLN A 85 12.46 -4.96 5.49
C GLN A 85 11.73 -3.74 4.89
N ILE A 86 10.59 -3.99 4.25
CA ILE A 86 9.64 -2.95 3.89
C ILE A 86 8.55 -2.97 4.94
N GLU A 87 8.43 -1.91 5.72
CA GLU A 87 7.36 -1.69 6.69
C GLU A 87 6.78 -0.31 6.41
N LYS A 88 5.63 -0.27 5.79
CA LYS A 88 5.01 0.97 5.31
C LYS A 88 3.50 0.91 5.36
N THR A 89 2.91 2.06 5.67
CA THR A 89 1.49 2.33 5.53
C THR A 89 1.23 3.03 4.20
N PHE A 90 0.30 2.51 3.44
CA PHE A 90 -0.19 3.06 2.19
C PHE A 90 -1.66 3.46 2.34
N PHE A 91 -2.16 4.25 1.37
CA PHE A 91 -3.59 4.47 1.18
C PHE A 91 -4.09 3.63 0.00
N VAL A 92 -5.30 3.09 0.13
CA VAL A 92 -5.98 2.43 -0.97
C VAL A 92 -6.57 3.50 -1.88
N SER A 93 -5.93 3.74 -3.02
CA SER A 93 -6.35 4.81 -3.94
C SER A 93 -7.49 4.37 -4.87
N LYS A 94 -7.53 3.07 -5.21
CA LYS A 94 -8.49 2.55 -6.17
C LYS A 94 -8.61 1.03 -6.08
N VAL A 95 -9.83 0.52 -6.10
CA VAL A 95 -10.09 -0.89 -6.39
C VAL A 95 -10.19 -1.06 -7.91
N VAL A 96 -9.26 -1.83 -8.49
CA VAL A 96 -9.10 -1.95 -9.95
C VAL A 96 -9.94 -3.08 -10.50
N LYS A 97 -10.01 -4.18 -9.76
CA LYS A 97 -10.61 -5.41 -10.21
C LYS A 97 -11.31 -6.09 -9.04
N ASN A 98 -12.56 -6.43 -9.26
CA ASN A 98 -13.32 -7.31 -8.37
C ASN A 98 -13.99 -8.34 -9.27
N ILE A 99 -13.41 -9.55 -9.34
CA ILE A 99 -13.94 -10.65 -10.16
C ILE A 99 -14.46 -11.72 -9.22
N ARG A 100 -15.74 -11.98 -9.32
CA ARG A 100 -16.36 -13.13 -8.68
C ARG A 100 -15.94 -14.41 -9.42
N THR A 101 -15.17 -15.25 -8.77
CA THR A 101 -14.65 -16.49 -9.37
C THR A 101 -15.66 -17.62 -9.26
N ASN A 102 -16.46 -17.62 -8.19
CA ASN A 102 -17.57 -18.52 -7.95
C ASN A 102 -18.54 -17.88 -6.94
N ASP A 103 -19.58 -18.62 -6.49
CA ASP A 103 -20.59 -18.08 -5.59
C ASP A 103 -20.08 -17.65 -4.21
N SER A 104 -18.87 -18.06 -3.84
CA SER A 104 -18.29 -17.83 -2.51
C SER A 104 -16.93 -17.15 -2.50
N GLN A 105 -16.32 -16.89 -3.65
CA GLN A 105 -14.98 -16.29 -3.73
C GLN A 105 -14.88 -15.22 -4.80
N SER A 106 -14.30 -14.11 -4.46
CA SER A 106 -13.90 -13.07 -5.41
C SER A 106 -12.40 -12.77 -5.32
N VAL A 107 -11.84 -12.26 -6.40
CA VAL A 107 -10.47 -11.76 -6.47
C VAL A 107 -10.53 -10.25 -6.50
N ILE A 108 -9.88 -9.61 -5.56
CA ILE A 108 -9.80 -8.16 -5.46
C ILE A 108 -8.39 -7.72 -5.81
N SER A 109 -8.26 -6.72 -6.69
CA SER A 109 -7.01 -6.02 -6.93
C SER A 109 -7.19 -4.55 -6.61
N MET A 110 -6.31 -4.00 -5.78
CA MET A 110 -6.35 -2.62 -5.34
C MET A 110 -5.01 -1.92 -5.59
N HIS A 111 -5.07 -0.68 -6.05
CA HIS A 111 -3.92 0.20 -6.08
C HIS A 111 -3.67 0.80 -4.71
N ILE A 112 -2.41 0.77 -4.30
CA ILE A 112 -1.93 1.40 -3.09
C ILE A 112 -0.97 2.55 -3.42
N LEU A 113 -0.96 3.57 -2.58
CA LEU A 113 -0.24 4.81 -2.78
C LEU A 113 0.31 5.29 -1.43
N GLU A 114 1.61 5.63 -1.40
CA GLU A 114 2.23 6.21 -0.20
C GLU A 114 1.58 7.56 0.15
N ASP A 115 1.62 7.93 1.43
CA ASP A 115 0.94 9.12 1.99
C ASP A 115 1.27 10.43 1.26
N ILE A 116 2.53 10.64 0.88
CA ILE A 116 2.96 11.82 0.10
C ILE A 116 2.24 11.87 -1.25
N GLY A 117 2.11 10.73 -1.92
CA GLY A 117 1.36 10.62 -3.17
C GLY A 117 -0.11 10.93 -2.98
N TYR A 118 -0.73 10.33 -1.97
CA TYR A 118 -2.13 10.57 -1.61
C TYR A 118 -2.40 12.05 -1.31
N LEU A 119 -1.57 12.68 -0.47
CA LEU A 119 -1.68 14.10 -0.15
C LEU A 119 -1.51 15.00 -1.38
N SER A 120 -0.58 14.63 -2.30
CA SER A 120 -0.35 15.40 -3.52
C SER A 120 -1.54 15.35 -4.49
N GLU A 121 -2.30 14.26 -4.51
CA GLU A 121 -3.51 14.12 -5.31
C GLU A 121 -4.71 14.87 -4.70
N MET A 122 -4.76 14.95 -3.38
CA MET A 122 -5.87 15.56 -2.65
C MET A 122 -5.72 17.07 -2.46
N GLN A 123 -4.50 17.61 -2.57
CA GLN A 123 -4.22 19.02 -2.26
C GLN A 123 -3.68 19.79 -3.45
N ASN A 124 -4.30 20.92 -3.73
CA ASN A 124 -3.82 21.89 -4.71
C ASN A 124 -3.10 23.05 -4.01
N VAL A 125 -1.85 23.31 -4.41
CA VAL A 125 -1.07 24.44 -3.91
C VAL A 125 -1.41 25.69 -4.71
N ASN A 126 -2.30 26.52 -4.18
CA ASN A 126 -2.74 27.78 -4.79
C ASN A 126 -2.12 29.02 -4.09
N LYS A 127 -0.80 28.98 -3.83
CA LYS A 127 -0.07 30.05 -3.17
C LYS A 127 1.13 30.48 -4.00
N SER A 128 1.43 31.78 -3.98
CA SER A 128 2.67 32.31 -4.55
C SER A 128 3.80 32.22 -3.53
N TYR A 129 4.94 31.74 -3.95
CA TYR A 129 6.13 31.62 -3.13
C TYR A 129 7.28 32.44 -3.74
N PHE A 130 8.03 33.14 -2.88
CA PHE A 130 9.25 33.87 -3.23
C PHE A 130 10.42 33.27 -2.46
N GLY A 131 11.56 33.13 -3.14
CA GLY A 131 12.78 32.58 -2.55
C GLY A 131 13.50 31.61 -3.48
N LYS A 132 14.52 30.95 -2.94
CA LYS A 132 15.23 29.91 -3.67
C LYS A 132 14.39 28.65 -3.76
N GLY A 133 14.54 27.88 -4.84
CA GLY A 133 13.72 26.68 -5.11
C GLY A 133 13.64 25.70 -3.92
N TYR A 134 14.79 25.41 -3.29
CA TYR A 134 14.82 24.49 -2.13
C TYR A 134 14.05 25.04 -0.89
N GLU A 135 14.05 26.36 -0.68
CA GLU A 135 13.32 27.00 0.42
C GLU A 135 11.80 26.91 0.18
N ILE A 136 11.39 27.08 -1.08
CA ILE A 136 9.98 26.97 -1.50
C ILE A 136 9.50 25.53 -1.29
N VAL A 137 10.24 24.53 -1.79
CA VAL A 137 9.91 23.11 -1.61
C VAL A 137 9.81 22.77 -0.13
N SER A 138 10.80 23.17 0.68
CA SER A 138 10.78 22.91 2.12
C SER A 138 9.57 23.53 2.84
N LYS A 139 9.16 24.74 2.44
CA LYS A 139 7.95 25.39 3.00
C LYS A 139 6.68 24.66 2.60
N ILE A 140 6.58 24.21 1.37
CA ILE A 140 5.42 23.44 0.89
C ILE A 140 5.33 22.11 1.64
N VAL A 141 6.39 21.32 1.65
CA VAL A 141 6.41 20.03 2.32
C VAL A 141 6.03 20.18 3.81
N LYS A 142 6.66 21.12 4.53
CA LYS A 142 6.33 21.36 5.94
C LYS A 142 4.88 21.80 6.18
N ALA A 143 4.32 22.59 5.26
CA ALA A 143 2.95 23.06 5.41
C ALA A 143 1.90 21.96 5.22
N TYR A 144 2.21 20.94 4.44
CA TYR A 144 1.27 19.89 4.08
C TYR A 144 1.52 18.54 4.74
N SER A 145 2.77 18.24 5.18
CA SER A 145 3.06 17.03 5.95
C SER A 145 2.66 17.10 7.42
N ASN A 146 2.59 18.30 8.01
CA ASN A 146 2.26 18.51 9.43
C ASN A 146 0.75 18.69 9.69
N GLN A 147 -0.12 18.46 8.73
CA GLN A 147 -1.57 18.59 8.92
C GLN A 147 -2.26 17.30 9.40
N ASN A 148 -1.50 16.22 9.62
CA ASN A 148 -2.02 14.92 10.01
C ASN A 148 -1.61 14.44 11.42
N ASP A 149 -1.17 15.36 12.31
CA ASP A 149 -1.02 15.09 13.74
C ASP A 149 -2.25 15.50 14.54
#